data_c0d7d0340cfe8734a494cf71ef21838f
#
_entry.id   c0d7d0340cfe8734a494cf71ef21838f
#
_cell.length_a   1.000
_cell.length_b   1.000
_cell.length_c   1.000
_cell.angle_alpha   90.00
_cell.angle_beta   90.00
_cell.angle_gamma   90.00
#
_symmetry.space_group_name_H-M   'P 1'
#
loop_
_entity.id
_entity.type
_entity.pdbx_description
1 polymer ?
#
loop_
_entity_poly.entity_id
_entity_poly.type
_entity_poly.pdbx_seq_one_letter_code
_entity_poly.pdbx_strand_id
1 'polypeptide(L)'
;MNKTIIIPCFNEKQTILTVIQNVKNNLIDGDEIIIVDDFSSDGTRDLLNNLNDPIIKIKYHDRNYGKGKAINTALKESLKEVVIIQDADLEYNPDE
;
A
#
# COMPACT_ATOMS: atom_id res chain seq x y z
N MET A 1 17.32 1.52 11.17
CA MET A 1 16.64 2.70 10.61
C MET A 1 15.25 2.29 10.15
N ASN A 2 14.24 3.03 10.60
CA ASN A 2 12.86 2.68 10.24
C ASN A 2 12.51 3.17 8.85
N LYS A 3 11.52 2.54 8.25
CA LYS A 3 11.13 2.83 6.88
C LYS A 3 9.62 2.91 6.72
N THR A 4 9.20 3.59 5.66
CA THR A 4 7.83 3.61 5.20
C THR A 4 7.73 2.77 3.95
N ILE A 5 6.78 1.83 3.93
CA ILE A 5 6.46 1.08 2.73
C ILE A 5 5.22 1.72 2.11
N ILE A 6 5.36 2.22 0.90
CA ILE A 6 4.25 2.83 0.16
C ILE A 6 3.69 1.81 -0.80
N ILE A 7 2.38 1.57 -0.72
CA ILE A 7 1.69 0.64 -1.60
C ILE A 7 0.63 1.41 -2.40
N PRO A 8 0.96 1.88 -3.61
CA PRO A 8 -0.06 2.44 -4.48
C PRO A 8 -0.93 1.31 -5.01
N CYS A 9 -2.24 1.51 -5.02
CA CYS A 9 -3.19 0.44 -5.26
C CYS A 9 -4.32 0.91 -6.16
N PHE A 10 -4.61 0.14 -7.22
CA PHE A 10 -5.76 0.41 -8.08
C PHE A 10 -6.31 -0.92 -8.61
N ASN A 11 -7.53 -1.27 -8.17
CA ASN A 11 -8.21 -2.50 -8.59
C ASN A 11 -7.34 -3.75 -8.41
N GLU A 12 -6.85 -3.92 -7.17
CA GLU A 12 -6.00 -5.06 -6.81
C GLU A 12 -6.67 -5.94 -5.76
N LYS A 13 -7.97 -6.15 -5.89
CA LYS A 13 -8.76 -6.90 -4.91
C LYS A 13 -8.19 -8.28 -4.63
N GLN A 14 -7.70 -8.97 -5.67
CA GLN A 14 -7.26 -10.35 -5.54
C GLN A 14 -5.88 -10.49 -4.89
N THR A 15 -5.08 -9.44 -4.91
CA THR A 15 -3.69 -9.52 -4.46
C THR A 15 -3.35 -8.65 -3.26
N ILE A 16 -4.16 -7.61 -2.99
CA ILE A 16 -3.77 -6.58 -2.02
C ILE A 16 -3.53 -7.14 -0.62
N LEU A 17 -4.38 -8.05 -0.14
CA LEU A 17 -4.21 -8.60 1.20
C LEU A 17 -2.96 -9.46 1.30
N THR A 18 -2.64 -10.21 0.25
CA THR A 18 -1.42 -11.01 0.21
C THR A 18 -0.18 -10.12 0.19
N VAL A 19 -0.21 -9.06 -0.61
CA VAL A 19 0.90 -8.09 -0.66
C VAL A 19 1.11 -7.47 0.72
N ILE A 20 0.04 -7.03 1.38
CA ILE A 20 0.14 -6.45 2.72
C ILE A 20 0.76 -7.44 3.70
N GLN A 21 0.31 -8.69 3.67
CA GLN A 21 0.84 -9.70 4.58
C GLN A 21 2.33 -9.96 4.32
N ASN A 22 2.73 -10.03 3.05
CA ASN A 22 4.12 -10.22 2.70
C ASN A 22 4.99 -9.06 3.18
N VAL A 23 4.50 -7.84 3.04
CA VAL A 23 5.20 -6.66 3.52
C VAL A 23 5.34 -6.72 5.04
N LYS A 24 4.24 -7.03 5.74
CA LYS A 24 4.24 -7.10 7.20
C LYS A 24 5.23 -8.12 7.73
N ASN A 25 5.40 -9.23 7.03
CA ASN A 25 6.33 -10.28 7.46
C ASN A 25 7.78 -9.81 7.47
N ASN A 26 8.08 -8.72 6.79
CA ASN A 26 9.44 -8.20 6.67
C ASN A 26 9.63 -6.87 7.42
N LEU A 27 8.63 -6.41 8.16
CA LEU A 27 8.74 -5.17 8.92
C LEU A 27 9.43 -5.41 10.26
N ILE A 28 10.05 -4.33 10.76
CA ILE A 28 10.58 -4.29 12.12
C ILE A 28 9.85 -3.20 12.89
N ASP A 29 10.03 -3.17 14.20
CA ASP A 29 9.37 -2.18 15.06
C ASP A 29 9.71 -0.78 14.59
N GLY A 30 8.66 0.05 14.48
CA GLY A 30 8.80 1.43 14.05
C GLY A 30 8.60 1.65 12.56
N ASP A 31 8.53 0.59 11.76
CA ASP A 31 8.18 0.72 10.35
C ASP A 31 6.70 1.04 10.19
N GLU A 32 6.33 1.65 9.08
CA GLU A 32 4.94 1.97 8.77
C GLU A 32 4.61 1.58 7.34
N ILE A 33 3.32 1.34 7.10
CA ILE A 33 2.79 1.09 5.76
C ILE A 33 1.81 2.20 5.43
N ILE A 34 1.92 2.77 4.24
CA ILE A 34 0.95 3.73 3.73
C ILE A 34 0.41 3.18 2.42
N ILE A 35 -0.89 2.93 2.38
CA ILE A 35 -1.57 2.45 1.19
C ILE A 35 -2.37 3.60 0.63
N VAL A 36 -2.25 3.85 -0.67
CA VAL A 36 -3.06 4.85 -1.36
C VAL A 36 -3.90 4.14 -2.40
N ASP A 37 -5.21 4.17 -2.20
CA ASP A 37 -6.16 3.61 -3.14
C ASP A 37 -6.53 4.67 -4.16
N ASP A 38 -6.21 4.40 -5.42
CA ASP A 38 -6.38 5.36 -6.50
C ASP A 38 -7.75 5.19 -7.17
N PHE A 39 -8.80 5.20 -6.34
CA PHE A 39 -10.19 5.15 -6.78
C PHE A 39 -10.60 3.78 -7.36
N SER A 40 -10.26 2.72 -6.63
CA SER A 40 -10.64 1.35 -7.04
C SER A 40 -12.15 1.17 -7.09
N SER A 41 -12.61 0.34 -8.03
CA SER A 41 -14.02 0.06 -8.24
C SER A 41 -14.35 -1.43 -8.16
N ASP A 42 -13.37 -2.28 -7.84
CA ASP A 42 -13.53 -3.74 -7.86
C ASP A 42 -13.78 -4.37 -6.49
N GLY A 43 -13.91 -3.56 -5.43
CA GLY A 43 -14.05 -4.04 -4.06
C GLY A 43 -12.77 -3.91 -3.24
N THR A 44 -11.68 -3.44 -3.81
CA THR A 44 -10.44 -3.21 -3.08
C THR A 44 -10.67 -2.30 -1.88
N ARG A 45 -11.46 -1.23 -2.06
CA ARG A 45 -11.74 -0.27 -0.97
C ARG A 45 -12.40 -0.93 0.22
N ASP A 46 -13.33 -1.86 -0.02
CA ASP A 46 -14.01 -2.55 1.06
C ASP A 46 -13.03 -3.41 1.86
N LEU A 47 -12.10 -4.08 1.17
CA LEU A 47 -11.06 -4.84 1.85
C LEU A 47 -10.20 -3.94 2.71
N LEU A 48 -9.79 -2.79 2.18
CA LEU A 48 -8.94 -1.85 2.91
C LEU A 48 -9.68 -1.25 4.10
N ASN A 49 -10.96 -0.92 3.94
CA ASN A 49 -11.78 -0.34 5.02
C ASN A 49 -11.93 -1.29 6.20
N ASN A 50 -11.80 -2.59 5.96
CA ASN A 50 -11.92 -3.59 7.02
C ASN A 50 -10.60 -3.89 7.72
N LEU A 51 -9.51 -3.31 7.26
CA LEU A 51 -8.23 -3.44 7.96
C LEU A 51 -8.25 -2.61 9.22
N ASN A 52 -7.75 -3.19 10.30
CA ASN A 52 -7.70 -2.51 11.58
C ASN A 52 -6.32 -2.72 12.18
N ASP A 53 -5.33 -2.09 11.58
CA ASP A 53 -3.94 -2.28 11.93
C ASP A 53 -3.29 -0.92 12.16
N PRO A 54 -2.77 -0.64 13.37
CA PRO A 54 -2.24 0.69 13.69
C PRO A 54 -0.99 1.08 12.89
N ILE A 55 -0.28 0.13 12.29
CA ILE A 55 0.89 0.48 11.48
C ILE A 55 0.55 0.80 10.04
N ILE A 56 -0.72 0.62 9.65
CA ILE A 56 -1.18 0.86 8.28
C ILE A 56 -2.00 2.14 8.23
N LYS A 57 -1.58 3.08 7.40
CA LYS A 57 -2.37 4.27 7.06
C LYS A 57 -2.91 4.09 5.67
N ILE A 58 -4.17 4.46 5.46
CA ILE A 58 -4.81 4.31 4.15
C ILE A 58 -5.36 5.65 3.71
N LYS A 59 -5.04 6.03 2.47
CA LYS A 59 -5.57 7.21 1.81
C LYS A 59 -6.37 6.79 0.60
N TYR A 60 -7.47 7.48 0.35
CA TYR A 60 -8.36 7.19 -0.78
C TYR A 60 -8.43 8.40 -1.69
N HIS A 61 -8.15 8.20 -2.96
CA HIS A 61 -8.34 9.27 -3.95
C HIS A 61 -9.81 9.32 -4.37
N ASP A 62 -10.27 10.52 -4.73
CA ASP A 62 -11.65 10.74 -5.18
C ASP A 62 -11.82 10.52 -6.68
N ARG A 63 -10.74 10.17 -7.37
CA ARG A 63 -10.72 9.79 -8.79
C ARG A 63 -9.40 9.12 -9.07
N ASN A 64 -9.29 8.51 -10.24
CA ASN A 64 -8.04 7.88 -10.66
C ASN A 64 -7.07 8.94 -11.14
N TYR A 65 -6.02 9.18 -10.36
CA TYR A 65 -4.96 10.16 -10.69
C TYR A 65 -3.71 9.50 -11.23
N GLY A 66 -3.59 8.19 -11.12
CA GLY A 66 -2.41 7.46 -11.55
C GLY A 66 -1.43 7.16 -10.43
N LYS A 67 -0.51 6.22 -10.71
CA LYS A 67 0.44 5.71 -9.73
C LYS A 67 1.36 6.79 -9.17
N GLY A 68 1.85 7.69 -10.04
CA GLY A 68 2.75 8.75 -9.59
C GLY A 68 2.10 9.66 -8.56
N LYS A 69 0.83 10.01 -8.77
CA LYS A 69 0.10 10.83 -7.81
C LYS A 69 -0.13 10.08 -6.51
N ALA A 70 -0.42 8.78 -6.61
CA ALA A 70 -0.61 7.96 -5.42
C ALA A 70 0.65 7.93 -4.57
N ILE A 71 1.81 7.78 -5.20
CA ILE A 71 3.10 7.82 -4.49
C ILE A 71 3.30 9.17 -3.84
N ASN A 72 3.02 10.28 -4.55
CA ASN A 72 3.16 11.61 -3.98
C ASN A 72 2.23 11.83 -2.78
N THR A 73 1.00 11.32 -2.85
CA THR A 73 0.07 11.42 -1.73
C THR A 73 0.65 10.73 -0.49
N ALA A 74 1.21 9.54 -0.67
CA ALA A 74 1.81 8.81 0.43
C ALA A 74 3.06 9.50 0.97
N LEU A 75 3.89 10.06 0.10
CA LEU A 75 5.11 10.74 0.53
C LEU A 75 4.82 11.90 1.47
N LYS A 76 3.71 12.60 1.27
CA LYS A 76 3.31 13.70 2.14
C LYS A 76 2.95 13.23 3.55
N GLU A 77 2.56 11.97 3.69
CA GLU A 77 2.18 11.38 4.97
C GLU A 77 3.33 10.60 5.62
N SER A 78 4.43 10.41 4.90
CA SER A 78 5.54 9.59 5.38
C SER A 78 6.29 10.30 6.49
N LEU A 79 6.59 9.58 7.57
CA LEU A 79 7.31 10.10 8.73
C LEU A 79 8.71 9.52 8.87
N LYS A 80 9.10 8.60 8.00
CA LYS A 80 10.36 7.89 8.12
C LYS A 80 11.36 8.37 7.07
N GLU A 81 12.65 8.18 7.37
CA GLU A 81 13.71 8.63 6.49
C GLU A 81 13.86 7.77 5.23
N VAL A 82 13.56 6.49 5.35
CA VAL A 82 13.69 5.55 4.24
C VAL A 82 12.30 5.21 3.72
N VAL A 83 12.13 5.30 2.40
CA VAL A 83 10.86 5.01 1.76
C VAL A 83 11.08 3.93 0.71
N ILE A 84 10.25 2.89 0.76
CA ILE A 84 10.27 1.79 -0.21
C ILE A 84 8.90 1.73 -0.86
N ILE A 85 8.86 1.61 -2.18
CA ILE A 85 7.62 1.50 -2.92
C ILE A 85 7.40 0.03 -3.28
N GLN A 86 6.23 -0.47 -2.93
CA GLN A 86 5.84 -1.85 -3.20
C GLN A 86 4.58 -1.86 -4.03
N ASP A 87 4.63 -2.49 -5.20
CA ASP A 87 3.45 -2.62 -6.04
C ASP A 87 2.42 -3.53 -5.37
N ALA A 88 1.14 -3.23 -5.61
CA ALA A 88 0.03 -3.94 -4.99
C ALA A 88 -0.34 -5.23 -5.71
N ASP A 89 0.29 -5.52 -6.82
CA ASP A 89 0.05 -6.74 -7.57
C ASP A 89 1.15 -7.77 -7.31
N LEU A 90 0.91 -9.00 -7.71
CA LEU A 90 1.87 -10.08 -7.60
C LEU A 90 2.36 -10.45 -9.00
N GLU A 91 3.09 -9.53 -9.63
CA GLU A 91 3.53 -9.70 -11.00
C GLU A 91 4.58 -10.79 -11.18
N TYR A 92 5.36 -11.03 -10.16
CA TYR A 92 6.41 -12.02 -10.29
C TYR A 92 5.83 -13.43 -10.33
N ASN A 93 6.52 -14.30 -11.05
CA ASN A 93 6.17 -15.70 -11.11
C ASN A 93 7.01 -16.43 -10.07
N PRO A 94 6.40 -17.04 -9.04
CA PRO A 94 7.17 -17.70 -7.99
C PRO A 94 8.00 -18.89 -8.48
N ASP A 95 7.75 -19.36 -9.68
CA ASP A 95 8.52 -20.47 -10.27
C ASP A 95 9.79 -19.98 -10.98
N GLU A 96 9.99 -18.70 -11.02
CA GLU A 96 11.20 -18.14 -11.66
C GLU A 96 12.33 -17.95 -10.67
#